data_834d2d0731256f626a115c2854a45c92
#
_entry.id   834d2d0731256f626a115c2854a45c92
#
_cell.length_a   1.000
_cell.length_b   1.000
_cell.length_c   1.000
_cell.angle_alpha   90.00
_cell.angle_beta   90.00
_cell.angle_gamma   90.00
#
_symmetry.space_group_name_H-M   'P 1'
#
loop_
_entity.id
_entity.type
_entity.pdbx_description
1 polymer ?
#
loop_
_entity_poly.entity_id
_entity_poly.type
_entity_poly.pdbx_seq_one_letter_code
_entity_poly.pdbx_strand_id
1 'polypeptide(L)'
;MTRSLFHIIFLCVITIAVSACVTATVDERVFNEPTAGIGDDSVVILGRRHASDYETEPDFVACVGDYVASGDKSITVISELEFLNALYPWFEPRTAPLHPADIERLLQQQPVEEKMKTLKVEYMIWLDGSTERTGGSGSM
;
A
#
# COMPACT_ATOMS: atom_id res chain seq x y z
N MET A 1 25.69 -4.10 -48.13
CA MET A 1 24.44 -4.65 -47.55
C MET A 1 24.68 -5.41 -46.24
N THR A 2 25.75 -6.16 -46.08
CA THR A 2 26.04 -6.96 -44.87
C THR A 2 26.26 -6.15 -43.58
N ARG A 3 26.89 -4.98 -43.67
CA ARG A 3 27.17 -4.13 -42.50
C ARG A 3 25.90 -3.55 -41.84
N SER A 4 24.91 -3.19 -42.64
CA SER A 4 23.64 -2.66 -42.14
C SER A 4 22.82 -3.73 -41.45
N LEU A 5 22.82 -4.94 -41.92
CA LEU A 5 22.14 -6.08 -41.35
C LEU A 5 22.71 -6.43 -39.96
N PHE A 6 24.02 -6.35 -39.81
CA PHE A 6 24.72 -6.62 -38.56
C PHE A 6 24.37 -5.59 -37.46
N HIS A 7 24.19 -4.31 -37.81
CA HIS A 7 23.77 -3.28 -36.86
C HIS A 7 22.31 -3.46 -36.41
N ILE A 8 21.42 -3.89 -37.30
CA ILE A 8 20.04 -4.13 -36.98
C ILE A 8 19.90 -5.33 -36.02
N ILE A 9 20.63 -6.42 -36.29
CA ILE A 9 20.64 -7.60 -35.42
C ILE A 9 21.23 -7.26 -34.04
N PHE A 10 22.30 -6.49 -33.98
CA PHE A 10 22.92 -6.06 -32.74
C PHE A 10 22.00 -5.15 -31.92
N LEU A 11 21.27 -4.25 -32.58
CA LEU A 11 20.26 -3.40 -31.90
C LEU A 11 19.10 -4.21 -31.35
N CYS A 12 18.59 -5.21 -32.08
CA CYS A 12 17.54 -6.09 -31.61
C CYS A 12 17.97 -6.96 -30.42
N VAL A 13 19.20 -7.41 -30.37
CA VAL A 13 19.73 -8.20 -29.24
C VAL A 13 19.84 -7.34 -27.97
N ILE A 14 20.24 -6.08 -28.10
CA ILE A 14 20.32 -5.16 -26.97
C ILE A 14 18.94 -4.85 -26.41
N THR A 15 17.91 -4.69 -27.24
CA THR A 15 16.54 -4.41 -26.76
C THR A 15 15.92 -5.58 -26.01
N ILE A 16 16.26 -6.82 -26.32
CA ILE A 16 15.78 -8.01 -25.62
C ILE A 16 16.47 -8.18 -24.25
N ALA A 17 17.71 -7.74 -24.10
CA ALA A 17 18.47 -7.88 -22.85
C ALA A 17 18.02 -6.93 -21.72
N VAL A 18 17.20 -5.91 -22.02
CA VAL A 18 16.73 -4.92 -21.03
C VAL A 18 15.39 -5.32 -20.36
N SER A 19 14.81 -6.45 -20.74
CA SER A 19 13.61 -6.97 -20.07
C SER A 19 13.98 -7.54 -18.70
N ALA A 20 14.24 -6.66 -17.73
CA ALA A 20 14.38 -7.05 -16.33
C ALA A 20 13.03 -7.56 -15.85
N CYS A 21 12.89 -8.88 -15.73
CA CYS A 21 11.73 -9.48 -15.09
C CYS A 21 11.74 -9.12 -13.60
N VAL A 22 10.85 -8.23 -13.21
CA VAL A 22 10.52 -8.05 -11.78
C VAL A 22 9.67 -9.26 -11.38
N THR A 23 10.21 -10.11 -10.52
CA THR A 23 9.45 -11.23 -9.95
C THR A 23 8.84 -10.73 -8.66
N ALA A 24 7.50 -10.62 -8.62
CA ALA A 24 6.77 -10.39 -7.38
C ALA A 24 6.26 -11.73 -6.86
N THR A 25 6.52 -12.00 -5.58
CA THR A 25 5.93 -13.14 -4.88
C THR A 25 4.83 -12.59 -3.97
N VAL A 26 3.61 -13.04 -4.17
CA VAL A 26 2.46 -12.70 -3.33
C VAL A 26 2.11 -13.93 -2.51
N ASP A 27 2.14 -13.82 -1.18
CA ASP A 27 1.64 -14.83 -0.24
C ASP A 27 0.33 -14.30 0.33
N GLU A 28 -0.78 -14.83 -0.16
CA GLU A 28 -2.11 -14.44 0.29
C GLU A 28 -2.61 -15.44 1.34
N ARG A 29 -2.98 -14.92 2.51
CA ARG A 29 -3.59 -15.71 3.59
C ARG A 29 -4.95 -15.12 3.96
N VAL A 30 -5.99 -15.82 3.61
CA VAL A 30 -7.36 -15.48 4.01
C VAL A 30 -7.66 -16.19 5.34
N PHE A 31 -7.82 -15.43 6.41
CA PHE A 31 -8.16 -15.96 7.74
C PHE A 31 -9.66 -16.12 7.93
N ASN A 32 -10.45 -15.26 7.31
CA ASN A 32 -11.91 -15.31 7.33
C ASN A 32 -12.44 -15.03 5.93
N GLU A 33 -13.40 -15.82 5.48
CA GLU A 33 -14.11 -15.47 4.26
C GLU A 33 -15.01 -14.26 4.51
N PRO A 34 -14.98 -13.24 3.64
CA PRO A 34 -15.85 -12.09 3.78
C PRO A 34 -17.31 -12.56 3.68
N THR A 35 -18.09 -12.30 4.72
CA THR A 35 -19.53 -12.68 4.80
C THR A 35 -20.43 -11.74 4.00
N ALA A 36 -19.93 -10.54 3.65
CA ALA A 36 -20.62 -9.57 2.81
C ALA A 36 -19.57 -8.83 1.97
N GLY A 37 -19.92 -8.45 0.76
CA GLY A 37 -19.09 -7.54 -0.04
C GLY A 37 -19.07 -6.14 0.61
N ILE A 38 -18.01 -5.39 0.36
CA ILE A 38 -17.95 -3.96 0.66
C ILE A 38 -18.97 -3.31 -0.29
N GLY A 39 -20.07 -2.78 0.26
CA GLY A 39 -21.11 -2.10 -0.50
C GLY A 39 -20.84 -0.60 -0.66
N ASP A 40 -21.85 0.25 -0.39
CA ASP A 40 -21.74 1.73 -0.41
C ASP A 40 -20.94 2.29 0.79
N ASP A 41 -19.99 1.52 1.30
CA ASP A 41 -19.24 1.79 2.52
C ASP A 41 -17.97 2.58 2.23
N SER A 42 -17.46 3.23 3.27
CA SER A 42 -16.19 3.95 3.16
C SER A 42 -15.02 3.12 3.70
N VAL A 43 -13.93 3.18 2.98
CA VAL A 43 -12.70 2.46 3.24
C VAL A 43 -11.57 3.45 3.46
N VAL A 44 -10.76 3.25 4.49
CA VAL A 44 -9.47 3.92 4.64
C VAL A 44 -8.35 2.90 4.43
N ILE A 45 -7.32 3.32 3.71
CA ILE A 45 -6.12 2.51 3.49
C ILE A 45 -4.96 3.21 4.18
N LEU A 46 -4.31 2.49 5.08
CA LEU A 46 -3.25 3.02 5.92
C LEU A 46 -1.98 2.20 5.75
N GLY A 47 -0.86 2.88 5.61
CA GLY A 47 0.45 2.29 5.75
C GLY A 47 0.90 2.21 7.22
N ARG A 48 1.75 1.25 7.53
CA ARG A 48 2.44 1.21 8.80
C ARG A 48 3.35 2.44 8.96
N ARG A 49 3.25 3.13 10.10
CA ARG A 49 3.96 4.39 10.36
C ARG A 49 4.48 4.46 11.78
N HIS A 50 5.53 3.75 12.09
CA HIS A 50 6.09 3.83 13.44
C HIS A 50 7.57 4.19 13.40
N ALA A 51 7.96 5.23 14.14
CA ALA A 51 9.32 5.79 14.15
C ALA A 51 10.42 4.85 14.64
N SER A 52 10.07 3.74 15.28
CA SER A 52 11.05 2.75 15.77
C SER A 52 11.42 1.69 14.74
N ASP A 53 10.77 1.69 13.59
CA ASP A 53 10.93 0.68 12.56
C ASP A 53 10.73 1.30 11.17
N TYR A 54 10.54 0.48 10.12
CA TYR A 54 10.26 0.98 8.78
C TYR A 54 8.85 1.58 8.66
N GLU A 55 8.70 2.47 7.72
CA GLU A 55 7.39 2.96 7.25
C GLU A 55 7.04 2.28 5.91
N THR A 56 5.77 2.00 5.72
CA THR A 56 5.25 1.65 4.39
C THR A 56 5.28 2.89 3.51
N GLU A 57 5.79 2.78 2.31
CA GLU A 57 5.96 3.92 1.40
C GLU A 57 4.60 4.59 1.11
N PRO A 58 4.47 5.92 1.34
CA PRO A 58 3.20 6.63 1.13
C PRO A 58 2.69 6.53 -0.31
N ASP A 59 3.58 6.52 -1.29
CA ASP A 59 3.22 6.39 -2.71
C ASP A 59 2.60 5.02 -3.01
N PHE A 60 3.04 3.97 -2.29
CA PHE A 60 2.44 2.64 -2.40
C PHE A 60 1.03 2.62 -1.80
N VAL A 61 0.85 3.24 -0.62
CA VAL A 61 -0.46 3.36 0.04
C VAL A 61 -1.44 4.11 -0.87
N ALA A 62 -1.00 5.23 -1.44
CA ALA A 62 -1.80 6.02 -2.38
C ALA A 62 -2.18 5.22 -3.62
N CYS A 63 -1.23 4.49 -4.21
CA CYS A 63 -1.48 3.64 -5.39
C CYS A 63 -2.53 2.56 -5.11
N VAL A 64 -2.49 1.92 -3.94
CA VAL A 64 -3.52 0.95 -3.54
C VAL A 64 -4.88 1.64 -3.37
N GLY A 65 -4.91 2.83 -2.77
CA GLY A 65 -6.12 3.64 -2.63
C GLY A 65 -6.77 3.97 -3.97
N ASP A 66 -5.98 4.45 -4.92
CA ASP A 66 -6.44 4.77 -6.27
C ASP A 66 -6.96 3.52 -7.01
N TYR A 67 -6.30 2.39 -6.82
CA TYR A 67 -6.74 1.13 -7.41
C TYR A 67 -8.10 0.69 -6.86
N VAL A 68 -8.29 0.72 -5.54
CA VAL A 68 -9.56 0.38 -4.88
C VAL A 68 -10.68 1.34 -5.34
N ALA A 69 -10.41 2.63 -5.35
CA ALA A 69 -11.38 3.64 -5.81
C ALA A 69 -11.77 3.49 -7.28
N SER A 70 -10.87 2.97 -8.12
CA SER A 70 -11.14 2.75 -9.56
C SER A 70 -11.89 1.45 -9.86
N GLY A 71 -11.81 0.47 -8.94
CA GLY A 71 -12.37 -0.87 -9.15
C GLY A 71 -13.88 -0.93 -8.99
N ASP A 72 -14.41 -0.40 -7.90
CA ASP A 72 -15.85 -0.33 -7.63
C ASP A 72 -16.25 1.09 -7.28
N LYS A 73 -17.12 1.68 -8.08
CA LYS A 73 -17.59 3.08 -7.93
C LYS A 73 -18.46 3.30 -6.70
N SER A 74 -18.94 2.25 -6.06
CA SER A 74 -19.73 2.33 -4.83
C SER A 74 -18.85 2.56 -3.60
N ILE A 75 -17.56 2.22 -3.67
CA ILE A 75 -16.64 2.35 -2.55
C ILE A 75 -16.10 3.78 -2.46
N THR A 76 -16.27 4.40 -1.30
CA THR A 76 -15.66 5.70 -1.00
C THR A 76 -14.32 5.48 -0.29
N VAL A 77 -13.20 5.83 -0.95
CA VAL A 77 -11.87 5.73 -0.33
C VAL A 77 -11.52 7.04 0.36
N ILE A 78 -11.32 6.98 1.68
CA ILE A 78 -10.82 8.10 2.48
C ILE A 78 -9.29 8.10 2.35
N SER A 79 -8.72 9.25 2.00
CA SER A 79 -7.27 9.35 1.87
C SER A 79 -6.57 9.17 3.22
N GLU A 80 -5.38 8.53 3.20
CA GLU A 80 -4.58 8.37 4.42
C GLU A 80 -4.34 9.70 5.13
N LEU A 81 -4.01 10.75 4.39
CA LEU A 81 -3.74 12.07 4.95
C LEU A 81 -4.96 12.66 5.67
N GLU A 82 -6.14 12.53 5.11
CA GLU A 82 -7.39 13.00 5.73
C GLU A 82 -7.66 12.26 7.03
N PHE A 83 -7.51 10.95 7.01
CA PHE A 83 -7.68 10.11 8.19
C PHE A 83 -6.68 10.45 9.29
N LEU A 84 -5.39 10.56 8.96
CA LEU A 84 -4.34 10.91 9.93
C LEU A 84 -4.58 12.27 10.57
N ASN A 85 -4.98 13.27 9.78
CA ASN A 85 -5.30 14.61 10.29
C ASN A 85 -6.50 14.58 11.25
N ALA A 86 -7.54 13.83 10.91
CA ALA A 86 -8.73 13.71 11.74
C ALA A 86 -8.45 12.98 13.06
N LEU A 87 -7.58 11.99 13.02
CA LEU A 87 -7.23 11.14 14.17
C LEU A 87 -5.92 11.56 14.87
N TYR A 88 -5.47 12.80 14.64
CA TYR A 88 -4.37 13.34 15.43
C TYR A 88 -4.71 13.34 16.93
N PRO A 89 -3.80 12.94 17.86
CA PRO A 89 -2.40 12.53 17.64
C PRO A 89 -2.18 10.99 17.62
N TRP A 90 -3.22 10.17 17.52
CA TRP A 90 -3.13 8.72 17.73
C TRP A 90 -2.32 7.97 16.67
N PHE A 91 -2.22 8.52 15.47
CA PHE A 91 -1.48 7.92 14.34
C PHE A 91 -0.19 8.67 13.98
N GLU A 92 0.30 9.51 14.89
CA GLU A 92 1.62 10.11 14.74
C GLU A 92 2.72 9.06 14.85
N PRO A 93 3.90 9.24 14.21
CA PRO A 93 4.96 8.22 14.17
C PRO A 93 5.40 7.65 15.51
N ARG A 94 5.18 8.39 16.61
CA ARG A 94 5.50 7.93 17.99
C ARG A 94 4.36 7.20 18.68
N THR A 95 3.15 7.34 18.19
CA THR A 95 1.93 6.80 18.81
C THR A 95 1.18 5.85 17.87
N ALA A 96 1.61 5.80 16.61
CA ALA A 96 1.02 4.93 15.61
C ALA A 96 1.07 3.46 16.05
N PRO A 97 0.02 2.69 15.75
CA PRO A 97 0.00 1.27 16.00
C PRO A 97 1.15 0.55 15.30
N LEU A 98 1.72 -0.45 15.97
CA LEU A 98 2.74 -1.33 15.40
C LEU A 98 2.15 -2.58 14.76
N HIS A 99 0.99 -3.01 15.26
CA HIS A 99 0.35 -4.25 14.84
C HIS A 99 -1.18 -4.08 14.75
N PRO A 100 -1.88 -4.91 13.98
CA PRO A 100 -3.35 -4.87 13.89
C PRO A 100 -4.07 -4.91 15.24
N ALA A 101 -3.55 -5.69 16.21
CA ALA A 101 -4.12 -5.76 17.56
C ALA A 101 -4.04 -4.43 18.33
N ASP A 102 -3.06 -3.58 18.02
CA ASP A 102 -2.96 -2.25 18.61
C ASP A 102 -4.00 -1.30 18.03
N ILE A 103 -4.34 -1.48 16.75
CA ILE A 103 -5.42 -0.74 16.09
C ILE A 103 -6.75 -1.06 16.77
N GLU A 104 -7.08 -2.33 16.96
CA GLU A 104 -8.32 -2.74 17.63
C GLU A 104 -8.44 -2.09 19.01
N ARG A 105 -7.36 -2.09 19.79
CA ARG A 105 -7.33 -1.47 21.10
C ARG A 105 -7.50 0.05 21.05
N LEU A 106 -6.93 0.68 20.01
CA LEU A 106 -7.05 2.11 19.78
C LEU A 106 -8.48 2.50 19.41
N LEU A 107 -9.12 1.74 18.54
CA LEU A 107 -10.50 1.98 18.09
C LEU A 107 -11.54 1.84 19.21
N GLN A 108 -11.23 1.13 20.30
CA GLN A 108 -12.10 1.03 21.49
C GLN A 108 -12.05 2.28 22.37
N GLN A 109 -11.14 3.22 22.12
CA GLN A 109 -11.11 4.48 22.86
C GLN A 109 -12.23 5.40 22.38
N GLN A 110 -13.06 5.86 23.30
CA GLN A 110 -14.23 6.70 22.98
C GLN A 110 -13.91 7.89 22.05
N PRO A 111 -12.85 8.68 22.26
CA PRO A 111 -12.55 9.81 21.37
C PRO A 111 -12.21 9.37 19.94
N VAL A 112 -11.59 8.20 19.77
CA VAL A 112 -11.24 7.63 18.46
C VAL A 112 -12.50 7.11 17.76
N GLU A 113 -13.34 6.38 18.50
CA GLU A 113 -14.62 5.85 18.00
C GLU A 113 -15.53 6.99 17.47
N GLU A 114 -15.64 8.10 18.22
CA GLU A 114 -16.42 9.25 17.80
C GLU A 114 -15.90 9.87 16.49
N LYS A 115 -14.58 9.97 16.34
CA LYS A 115 -13.95 10.45 15.10
C LYS A 115 -14.17 9.48 13.93
N MET A 116 -14.04 8.18 14.15
CA MET A 116 -14.34 7.16 13.14
C MET A 116 -15.76 7.26 12.63
N LYS A 117 -16.75 7.45 13.54
CA LYS A 117 -18.14 7.68 13.17
C LYS A 117 -18.34 8.97 12.37
N THR A 118 -17.62 10.02 12.71
CA THR A 118 -17.68 11.29 11.98
C THR A 118 -17.15 11.16 10.56
N LEU A 119 -16.08 10.42 10.37
CA LEU A 119 -15.48 10.09 9.06
C LEU A 119 -16.28 9.04 8.29
N LYS A 120 -17.24 8.35 8.95
CA LYS A 120 -18.00 7.22 8.41
C LYS A 120 -17.10 6.10 7.90
N VAL A 121 -15.99 5.82 8.57
CA VAL A 121 -15.10 4.71 8.21
C VAL A 121 -15.75 3.40 8.63
N GLU A 122 -16.06 2.56 7.65
CA GLU A 122 -16.63 1.23 7.86
C GLU A 122 -15.54 0.15 7.80
N TYR A 123 -14.56 0.33 6.92
CA TYR A 123 -13.47 -0.62 6.73
C TYR A 123 -12.11 0.07 6.79
N MET A 124 -11.16 -0.64 7.36
CA MET A 124 -9.76 -0.23 7.40
C MET A 124 -8.87 -1.31 6.80
N ILE A 125 -8.08 -0.95 5.80
CA ILE A 125 -7.07 -1.80 5.21
C ILE A 125 -5.71 -1.35 5.74
N TRP A 126 -5.02 -2.25 6.41
CA TRP A 126 -3.69 -2.01 6.92
C TRP A 126 -2.64 -2.62 6.00
N LEU A 127 -1.76 -1.77 5.48
CA LEU A 127 -0.63 -2.17 4.66
C LEU A 127 0.65 -2.18 5.51
N ASP A 128 1.29 -3.33 5.54
CA ASP A 128 2.55 -3.52 6.25
C ASP A 128 3.58 -4.09 5.27
N GLY A 129 4.52 -3.27 4.84
CA GLY A 129 5.53 -3.67 3.88
C GLY A 129 6.60 -2.61 3.69
N SER A 130 7.77 -3.05 3.32
CA SER A 130 8.88 -2.19 2.93
C SER A 130 9.56 -2.73 1.68
N THR A 131 10.09 -1.83 0.84
CA THR A 131 10.88 -2.21 -0.31
C THR A 131 12.37 -2.13 0.03
N GLU A 132 13.09 -3.24 -0.13
CA GLU A 132 14.54 -3.24 -0.08
C GLU A 132 15.13 -3.18 -1.48
N ARG A 133 15.98 -2.19 -1.73
CA ARG A 133 16.76 -2.15 -2.95
C ARG A 133 17.90 -3.17 -2.81
N THR A 134 17.70 -4.38 -3.32
CA THR A 134 18.81 -5.32 -3.49
C THR A 134 19.75 -4.78 -4.56
N GLY A 135 20.73 -3.99 -4.14
CA GLY A 135 21.77 -3.48 -5.00
C GLY A 135 22.60 -4.66 -5.52
N GLY A 136 22.47 -5.00 -6.79
CA GLY A 136 23.46 -5.81 -7.47
C GLY A 136 24.77 -5.03 -7.44
N SER A 137 25.72 -5.41 -6.59
CA SER A 137 27.08 -4.93 -6.65
C SER A 137 27.71 -5.54 -7.91
N GLY A 138 27.56 -4.86 -9.02
CA GLY A 138 28.40 -5.09 -10.18
C GLY A 138 29.80 -4.62 -9.84
N SER A 139 30.63 -5.52 -9.33
CA SER A 139 32.08 -5.30 -9.32
C SER A 139 32.55 -5.26 -10.78
N MET A 140 33.03 -4.09 -11.22
CA MET A 140 33.89 -4.00 -12.38
C MET A 140 35.27 -4.54 -12.02
#